data_87126510861f2a6eb9731b4092378f79
#
_entry.id   87126510861f2a6eb9731b4092378f79
#
_cell.length_a   1.000
_cell.length_b   1.000
_cell.length_c   1.000
_cell.angle_alpha   90.00
_cell.angle_beta   90.00
_cell.angle_gamma   90.00
#
_symmetry.space_group_name_H-M   'P 1'
#
loop_
_entity.id
_entity.type
_entity.pdbx_description
1 polymer ?
#
loop_
_entity_poly.entity_id
_entity_poly.type
_entity_poly.pdbx_seq_one_letter_code
_entity_poly.pdbx_strand_id
1 'polypeptide(L)'
;VIGNWDFSDALGSVGGLYDGFLDEKGAFERTLNDFKVDPDMQLDIIKLVGLLDNRLTIASAVERPIAETSERVVIGIPVKDEPEFVFESLRRATNGQVINLGGIKVIEVDSAAMEEEVPDPDWILPGDFEIEEEEEEEPAFQLFAKKYFVVHGGNLLIANNKGYLRKLLSQKKSKLSSAPDYIEVKTAIDKLTDDSTVCWRQFGRMHLALEA
;
A
#
# COMPACT_ATOMS: atom_id res chain seq x y z
N VAL A 1 6.81 -1.28 11.75
CA VAL A 1 7.93 -1.51 10.83
C VAL A 1 8.20 -0.24 10.06
N ILE A 2 9.45 0.12 9.85
CA ILE A 2 9.86 1.24 9.00
C ILE A 2 10.93 0.70 8.06
N GLY A 3 10.78 0.94 6.77
CA GLY A 3 11.73 0.54 5.74
C GLY A 3 11.97 1.66 4.73
N ASN A 4 13.10 1.60 4.06
CA ASN A 4 13.38 2.40 2.88
C ASN A 4 13.05 1.56 1.65
N TRP A 5 12.24 2.12 0.76
CA TRP A 5 11.78 1.48 -0.47
C TRP A 5 11.81 2.49 -1.60
N ASP A 6 12.64 2.26 -2.60
CA ASP A 6 12.69 3.12 -3.77
C ASP A 6 11.58 2.73 -4.77
N PHE A 7 10.50 3.51 -4.74
CA PHE A 7 9.35 3.26 -5.62
C PHE A 7 9.68 3.51 -7.09
N SER A 8 10.60 4.43 -7.39
CA SER A 8 11.00 4.73 -8.77
C SER A 8 11.85 3.60 -9.36
N ASP A 9 12.79 3.07 -8.58
CA ASP A 9 13.59 1.90 -8.98
C ASP A 9 12.73 0.65 -9.13
N ALA A 10 11.75 0.46 -8.22
CA ALA A 10 10.79 -0.63 -8.33
C ALA A 10 9.96 -0.53 -9.61
N LEU A 11 9.44 0.66 -9.94
CA LEU A 11 8.71 0.89 -11.18
C LEU A 11 9.58 0.63 -12.41
N GLY A 12 10.84 1.07 -12.39
CA GLY A 12 11.81 0.80 -13.47
C GLY A 12 12.09 -0.70 -13.64
N SER A 13 12.19 -1.44 -12.53
CA SER A 13 12.39 -2.90 -12.54
C SER A 13 11.18 -3.62 -13.15
N VAL A 14 9.95 -3.22 -12.78
CA VAL A 14 8.71 -3.74 -13.38
C VAL A 14 8.70 -3.43 -14.89
N GLY A 15 9.09 -2.22 -15.28
CA GLY A 15 9.19 -1.84 -16.70
C GLY A 15 10.15 -2.72 -17.47
N GLY A 16 11.32 -2.99 -16.91
CA GLY A 16 12.30 -3.88 -17.54
C GLY A 16 11.80 -5.32 -17.71
N LEU A 17 11.05 -5.84 -16.72
CA LEU A 17 10.42 -7.16 -16.81
C LEU A 17 9.32 -7.18 -17.88
N TYR A 18 8.47 -6.15 -17.92
CA TYR A 18 7.39 -6.02 -18.89
C TYR A 18 7.91 -5.96 -20.33
N ASP A 19 8.91 -5.11 -20.58
CA ASP A 19 9.58 -5.00 -21.87
C ASP A 19 10.23 -6.32 -22.29
N GLY A 20 10.87 -7.02 -21.34
CA GLY A 20 11.48 -8.34 -21.57
C GLY A 20 10.44 -9.43 -21.87
N PHE A 21 9.28 -9.40 -21.22
CA PHE A 21 8.21 -10.35 -21.48
C PHE A 21 7.60 -10.19 -22.87
N LEU A 22 7.43 -8.94 -23.33
CA LEU A 22 6.90 -8.63 -24.66
C LEU A 22 7.97 -8.66 -25.77
N ASP A 23 9.24 -8.88 -25.42
CA ASP A 23 10.40 -8.74 -26.33
C ASP A 23 10.39 -7.39 -27.09
N GLU A 24 9.92 -6.35 -26.43
CA GLU A 24 9.75 -5.02 -27.03
C GLU A 24 10.19 -3.90 -26.07
N LYS A 25 11.35 -3.32 -26.34
CA LYS A 25 11.90 -2.23 -25.54
C LYS A 25 11.01 -0.99 -25.58
N GLY A 26 10.67 -0.46 -24.40
CA GLY A 26 9.83 0.73 -24.23
C GLY A 26 8.32 0.46 -24.33
N ALA A 27 7.89 -0.81 -24.35
CA ALA A 27 6.47 -1.18 -24.30
C ALA A 27 5.81 -0.68 -23.01
N PHE A 28 6.50 -0.83 -21.88
CA PHE A 28 6.01 -0.36 -20.59
C PHE A 28 5.79 1.17 -20.56
N GLU A 29 6.75 1.93 -21.05
CA GLU A 29 6.64 3.39 -21.10
C GLU A 29 5.47 3.85 -21.99
N ARG A 30 5.22 3.17 -23.12
CA ARG A 30 4.06 3.44 -23.96
C ARG A 30 2.75 3.16 -23.20
N THR A 31 2.65 2.02 -22.53
CA THR A 31 1.48 1.66 -21.72
C THR A 31 1.22 2.71 -20.64
N LEU A 32 2.25 3.19 -19.95
CA LEU A 32 2.09 4.26 -18.96
C LEU A 32 1.63 5.59 -19.58
N ASN A 33 2.13 5.90 -20.79
CA ASN A 33 1.67 7.09 -21.51
C ASN A 33 0.22 6.96 -22.01
N ASP A 34 -0.22 5.76 -22.38
CA ASP A 34 -1.60 5.50 -22.76
C ASP A 34 -2.54 5.75 -21.57
N PHE A 35 -2.22 5.29 -20.38
CA PHE A 35 -2.99 5.61 -19.16
C PHE A 35 -3.05 7.12 -18.87
N LYS A 36 -2.00 7.86 -19.20
CA LYS A 36 -1.97 9.31 -18.98
C LYS A 36 -2.88 10.07 -19.96
N VAL A 37 -3.00 9.60 -21.20
CA VAL A 37 -3.81 10.27 -22.24
C VAL A 37 -5.21 9.73 -22.34
N ASP A 38 -5.50 8.58 -21.76
CA ASP A 38 -6.83 7.98 -21.72
C ASP A 38 -7.83 8.94 -21.03
N PRO A 39 -8.93 9.32 -21.69
CA PRO A 39 -9.91 10.27 -21.16
C PRO A 39 -10.55 9.82 -19.84
N ASP A 40 -10.69 8.51 -19.63
CA ASP A 40 -11.35 7.93 -18.47
C ASP A 40 -10.39 7.77 -17.29
N MET A 41 -9.13 7.46 -17.56
CA MET A 41 -8.10 7.25 -16.51
C MET A 41 -7.36 8.53 -16.16
N GLN A 42 -6.77 9.23 -17.13
CA GLN A 42 -5.93 10.42 -16.95
C GLN A 42 -4.92 10.26 -15.80
N LEU A 43 -4.26 9.09 -15.75
CA LEU A 43 -3.41 8.66 -14.64
C LEU A 43 -1.93 8.78 -15.03
N ASP A 44 -1.24 9.76 -14.47
CA ASP A 44 0.23 9.90 -14.60
C ASP A 44 0.93 9.10 -13.50
N ILE A 45 1.16 7.81 -13.73
CA ILE A 45 1.77 6.87 -12.79
C ILE A 45 3.20 7.30 -12.46
N ILE A 46 3.98 7.76 -13.44
CA ILE A 46 5.37 8.20 -13.25
C ILE A 46 5.41 9.38 -12.30
N LYS A 47 4.55 10.38 -12.52
CA LYS A 47 4.42 11.54 -11.63
C LYS A 47 3.97 11.11 -10.24
N LEU A 48 2.95 10.25 -10.15
CA LEU A 48 2.42 9.76 -8.87
C LEU A 48 3.52 9.08 -8.04
N VAL A 49 4.28 8.16 -8.63
CA VAL A 49 5.38 7.47 -7.97
C VAL A 49 6.50 8.43 -7.57
N GLY A 50 6.83 9.41 -8.43
CA GLY A 50 7.84 10.43 -8.13
C GLY A 50 7.50 11.34 -6.95
N LEU A 51 6.21 11.51 -6.63
CA LEU A 51 5.74 12.27 -5.47
C LEU A 51 5.78 11.50 -4.15
N LEU A 52 5.93 10.17 -4.19
CA LEU A 52 6.13 9.37 -2.99
C LEU A 52 7.58 9.45 -2.52
N ASP A 53 7.78 9.49 -1.21
CA ASP A 53 9.12 9.39 -0.62
C ASP A 53 9.51 7.92 -0.44
N ASN A 54 10.82 7.66 -0.37
CA ASN A 54 11.38 6.29 -0.29
C ASN A 54 11.24 5.65 1.10
N ARG A 55 10.32 6.15 1.91
CA ARG A 55 10.11 5.67 3.27
C ARG A 55 8.74 5.01 3.43
N LEU A 56 8.76 3.72 3.75
CA LEU A 56 7.58 2.94 4.06
C LEU A 56 7.45 2.73 5.56
N THR A 57 6.29 3.02 6.12
CA THR A 57 5.96 2.72 7.53
C THR A 57 4.77 1.79 7.58
N ILE A 58 4.89 0.65 8.26
CA ILE A 58 3.79 -0.27 8.48
C ILE A 58 3.49 -0.32 9.98
N ALA A 59 2.24 -0.05 10.35
CA ALA A 59 1.73 -0.22 11.69
C ALA A 59 0.62 -1.26 11.67
N SER A 60 0.73 -2.25 12.55
CA SER A 60 -0.32 -3.25 12.74
C SER A 60 -0.75 -3.35 14.19
N ALA A 61 -1.99 -3.77 14.40
CA ALA A 61 -2.57 -4.08 15.70
C ALA A 61 -3.58 -5.21 15.52
N VAL A 62 -3.77 -6.02 16.57
CA VAL A 62 -4.80 -7.05 16.61
C VAL A 62 -5.92 -6.58 17.54
N GLU A 63 -7.17 -6.61 17.04
CA GLU A 63 -8.35 -6.24 17.81
C GLU A 63 -8.98 -7.51 18.41
N ARG A 64 -9.49 -7.41 19.64
CA ARG A 64 -10.11 -8.56 20.33
C ARG A 64 -11.64 -8.51 20.24
N PRO A 65 -12.33 -9.65 20.20
CA PRO A 65 -11.81 -11.03 20.18
C PRO A 65 -11.06 -11.36 18.87
N ILE A 66 -10.09 -12.28 18.96
CA ILE A 66 -9.28 -12.66 17.78
C ILE A 66 -10.14 -13.47 16.82
N ALA A 67 -10.23 -12.99 15.58
CA ALA A 67 -10.88 -13.62 14.44
C ALA A 67 -10.01 -13.38 13.19
N GLU A 68 -10.29 -14.00 12.08
CA GLU A 68 -9.55 -13.80 10.81
C GLU A 68 -9.46 -12.34 10.39
N THR A 69 -10.50 -11.56 10.70
CA THR A 69 -10.59 -10.13 10.36
C THR A 69 -10.11 -9.20 11.49
N SER A 70 -9.42 -9.70 12.51
CA SER A 70 -8.99 -8.88 13.67
C SER A 70 -7.75 -8.06 13.42
N GLU A 71 -6.96 -8.40 12.40
CA GLU A 71 -5.75 -7.66 12.09
C GLU A 71 -6.07 -6.31 11.48
N ARG A 72 -5.49 -5.26 12.05
CA ARG A 72 -5.60 -3.86 11.62
C ARG A 72 -4.25 -3.42 11.13
N VAL A 73 -4.18 -3.10 9.86
CA VAL A 73 -2.94 -2.67 9.21
C VAL A 73 -3.11 -1.28 8.64
N VAL A 74 -2.09 -0.44 8.83
CA VAL A 74 -1.94 0.83 8.13
C VAL A 74 -0.54 0.92 7.56
N ILE A 75 -0.46 1.22 6.28
CA ILE A 75 0.76 1.54 5.56
C ILE A 75 0.81 3.05 5.40
N GLY A 76 1.93 3.66 5.75
CA GLY A 76 2.17 5.10 5.60
C GLY A 76 3.36 5.36 4.68
N ILE A 77 3.17 6.21 3.70
CA ILE A 77 4.20 6.64 2.74
C ILE A 77 4.20 8.18 2.74
N PRO A 78 5.32 8.85 3.05
CA PRO A 78 5.36 10.30 2.97
C PRO A 78 5.17 10.77 1.53
N VAL A 79 4.41 11.86 1.38
CA VAL A 79 4.16 12.54 0.10
C VAL A 79 4.97 13.82 0.09
N LYS A 80 5.82 13.99 -0.94
CA LYS A 80 6.74 15.13 -1.06
C LYS A 80 5.98 16.42 -1.34
N ASP A 81 5.16 16.41 -2.37
CA ASP A 81 4.40 17.55 -2.86
C ASP A 81 3.05 17.14 -3.45
N GLU A 82 2.19 18.09 -3.79
CA GLU A 82 0.92 17.93 -4.51
C GLU A 82 -0.02 16.84 -3.89
N PRO A 83 -0.38 16.93 -2.60
CA PRO A 83 -1.23 15.92 -1.95
C PRO A 83 -2.60 15.71 -2.62
N GLU A 84 -3.19 16.78 -3.19
CA GLU A 84 -4.42 16.71 -3.95
C GLU A 84 -4.26 15.88 -5.22
N PHE A 85 -3.13 16.03 -5.93
CA PHE A 85 -2.85 15.23 -7.12
C PHE A 85 -2.74 13.75 -6.76
N VAL A 86 -2.02 13.41 -5.67
CA VAL A 86 -1.89 12.02 -5.20
C VAL A 86 -3.27 11.45 -4.85
N PHE A 87 -4.11 12.21 -4.12
CA PHE A 87 -5.45 11.78 -3.75
C PHE A 87 -6.34 11.53 -4.98
N GLU A 88 -6.40 12.47 -5.92
CA GLU A 88 -7.25 12.36 -7.12
C GLU A 88 -6.76 11.27 -8.07
N SER A 89 -5.43 11.08 -8.20
CA SER A 89 -4.86 9.99 -8.99
C SER A 89 -5.26 8.62 -8.44
N LEU A 90 -5.15 8.43 -7.11
CA LEU A 90 -5.58 7.20 -6.47
C LEU A 90 -7.09 6.97 -6.59
N ARG A 91 -7.91 8.02 -6.44
CA ARG A 91 -9.36 7.92 -6.60
C ARG A 91 -9.75 7.43 -8.00
N ARG A 92 -9.09 7.95 -9.04
CA ARG A 92 -9.33 7.52 -10.43
C ARG A 92 -8.84 6.08 -10.65
N ALA A 93 -7.61 5.78 -10.26
CA ALA A 93 -7.01 4.47 -10.46
C ALA A 93 -7.77 3.33 -9.77
N THR A 94 -8.41 3.62 -8.64
CA THR A 94 -9.14 2.60 -7.86
C THR A 94 -10.65 2.64 -8.07
N ASN A 95 -11.17 3.59 -8.83
CA ASN A 95 -12.60 3.89 -8.94
C ASN A 95 -13.31 3.95 -7.57
N GLY A 96 -12.57 4.36 -6.53
CA GLY A 96 -13.00 4.33 -5.15
C GLY A 96 -14.02 5.42 -4.80
N GLN A 97 -14.89 5.11 -3.86
CA GLN A 97 -15.89 6.05 -3.36
C GLN A 97 -15.27 7.00 -2.34
N VAL A 98 -15.51 8.31 -2.50
CA VAL A 98 -15.06 9.30 -1.51
C VAL A 98 -16.03 9.37 -0.33
N ILE A 99 -15.53 9.10 0.87
CA ILE A 99 -16.26 9.22 2.13
C ILE A 99 -15.62 10.29 3.02
N ASN A 100 -16.33 10.74 4.06
CA ASN A 100 -15.82 11.70 5.04
C ASN A 100 -15.62 11.04 6.41
N LEU A 101 -14.39 11.09 6.93
CA LEU A 101 -14.06 10.61 8.28
C LEU A 101 -13.59 11.79 9.15
N GLY A 102 -14.54 12.41 9.86
CA GLY A 102 -14.22 13.50 10.79
C GLY A 102 -13.68 14.78 10.10
N GLY A 103 -14.20 15.10 8.92
CA GLY A 103 -13.76 16.26 8.13
C GLY A 103 -12.65 15.95 7.13
N ILE A 104 -12.12 14.72 7.10
CA ILE A 104 -11.05 14.30 6.20
C ILE A 104 -11.64 13.43 5.08
N LYS A 105 -11.32 13.74 3.82
CA LYS A 105 -11.71 12.93 2.66
C LYS A 105 -10.89 11.64 2.63
N VAL A 106 -11.57 10.51 2.45
CA VAL A 106 -10.97 9.17 2.38
C VAL A 106 -11.57 8.45 1.17
N ILE A 107 -10.76 7.75 0.41
CA ILE A 107 -11.21 6.89 -0.67
C ILE A 107 -11.47 5.50 -0.06
N GLU A 108 -12.68 4.99 -0.20
CA GLU A 108 -13.07 3.63 0.17
C GLU A 108 -13.15 2.78 -1.09
N VAL A 109 -12.41 1.67 -1.11
CA VAL A 109 -12.38 0.70 -2.22
C VAL A 109 -12.80 -0.66 -1.68
N ASP A 110 -13.76 -1.29 -2.32
CA ASP A 110 -14.18 -2.66 -2.05
C ASP A 110 -13.54 -3.57 -3.10
N SER A 111 -12.58 -4.39 -2.69
CA SER A 111 -11.87 -5.27 -3.63
C SER A 111 -12.73 -6.45 -4.08
N ALA A 112 -13.71 -6.87 -3.27
CA ALA A 112 -14.64 -7.92 -3.65
C ALA A 112 -15.58 -7.50 -4.80
N ALA A 113 -15.83 -6.20 -4.95
CA ALA A 113 -16.61 -5.67 -6.06
C ALA A 113 -15.79 -5.59 -7.38
N MET A 114 -14.48 -5.74 -7.31
CA MET A 114 -13.60 -5.69 -8.48
C MET A 114 -13.32 -7.08 -9.09
N GLU A 115 -13.57 -8.16 -8.35
CA GLU A 115 -13.34 -9.53 -8.83
C GLU A 115 -14.41 -10.01 -9.82
N GLU A 116 -15.57 -9.32 -9.93
CA GLU A 116 -16.65 -9.70 -10.85
C GLU A 116 -16.41 -9.33 -12.33
N GLU A 117 -15.38 -8.54 -12.66
CA GLU A 117 -15.12 -8.04 -14.02
C GLU A 117 -13.70 -8.34 -14.53
N VAL A 118 -13.06 -9.42 -14.13
CA VAL A 118 -11.87 -9.87 -14.88
C VAL A 118 -12.40 -10.54 -16.15
N PRO A 119 -12.34 -9.88 -17.33
CA PRO A 119 -12.70 -10.56 -18.57
C PRO A 119 -11.74 -11.75 -18.70
N ASP A 120 -12.32 -12.89 -19.02
CA ASP A 120 -11.58 -14.11 -19.33
C ASP A 120 -10.43 -13.73 -20.28
N PRO A 121 -9.17 -13.88 -19.89
CA PRO A 121 -8.09 -13.41 -20.72
C PRO A 121 -8.08 -14.23 -22.01
N ASP A 122 -8.59 -13.66 -23.09
CA ASP A 122 -8.56 -14.23 -24.46
C ASP A 122 -7.11 -14.42 -24.99
N TRP A 123 -6.10 -14.12 -24.16
CA TRP A 123 -4.71 -14.41 -24.47
C TRP A 123 -4.28 -15.74 -23.84
N ILE A 124 -4.79 -16.83 -24.39
CA ILE A 124 -4.29 -18.17 -24.13
C ILE A 124 -2.85 -18.22 -24.69
N LEU A 125 -1.87 -18.44 -23.81
CA LEU A 125 -0.52 -18.78 -24.23
C LEU A 125 -0.60 -19.97 -25.18
N PRO A 126 0.04 -19.97 -26.35
CA PRO A 126 0.06 -21.11 -27.26
C PRO A 126 0.89 -22.23 -26.65
N GLY A 127 0.24 -23.18 -26.05
CA GLY A 127 0.81 -24.39 -25.45
C GLY A 127 -0.24 -25.04 -24.57
N ASP A 128 -0.71 -26.21 -24.99
CA ASP A 128 -1.64 -27.07 -24.23
C ASP A 128 -0.98 -27.50 -22.90
N PHE A 129 -1.00 -26.61 -21.92
CA PHE A 129 -0.84 -27.01 -20.52
C PHE A 129 -2.24 -27.29 -20.02
N GLU A 130 -2.64 -28.58 -20.01
CA GLU A 130 -3.74 -29.05 -19.16
C GLU A 130 -3.30 -28.79 -17.70
N ILE A 131 -3.64 -27.60 -17.17
CA ILE A 131 -3.63 -27.36 -15.73
C ILE A 131 -4.86 -28.12 -15.26
N GLU A 132 -4.67 -29.31 -14.63
CA GLU A 132 -5.71 -29.93 -13.83
C GLU A 132 -6.06 -28.89 -12.74
N GLU A 133 -7.18 -28.20 -12.94
CA GLU A 133 -7.77 -27.30 -11.94
C GLU A 133 -8.23 -28.17 -10.75
N GLU A 134 -7.31 -28.50 -9.85
CA GLU A 134 -7.71 -28.81 -8.50
C GLU A 134 -8.23 -27.51 -7.89
N GLU A 135 -9.56 -27.34 -7.95
CA GLU A 135 -10.30 -26.29 -7.26
C GLU A 135 -10.14 -26.47 -5.72
N GLU A 136 -8.93 -26.34 -5.20
CA GLU A 136 -8.74 -25.94 -3.82
C GLU A 136 -8.90 -24.42 -3.80
N GLU A 137 -10.14 -23.96 -3.56
CA GLU A 137 -10.41 -22.60 -3.13
C GLU A 137 -9.60 -22.35 -1.84
N GLU A 138 -8.29 -22.09 -1.98
CA GLU A 138 -7.54 -21.49 -0.89
C GLU A 138 -8.27 -20.19 -0.53
N PRO A 139 -8.69 -20.00 0.74
CA PRO A 139 -9.31 -18.76 1.14
C PRO A 139 -8.30 -17.65 0.83
N ALA A 140 -8.54 -16.90 -0.24
CA ALA A 140 -7.71 -15.78 -0.61
C ALA A 140 -7.52 -14.96 0.65
N PHE A 141 -6.26 -14.73 1.05
CA PHE A 141 -5.89 -14.02 2.26
C PHE A 141 -6.41 -12.58 2.16
N GLN A 142 -7.67 -12.38 2.56
CA GLN A 142 -8.45 -11.16 2.36
C GLN A 142 -8.10 -10.06 3.39
N LEU A 143 -6.81 -9.93 3.73
CA LEU A 143 -6.37 -8.88 4.64
C LEU A 143 -6.82 -7.47 4.19
N PHE A 144 -7.07 -7.30 2.91
CA PHE A 144 -7.46 -6.04 2.29
C PHE A 144 -8.72 -6.14 1.42
N ALA A 145 -9.71 -6.92 1.84
CA ALA A 145 -11.02 -6.96 1.15
C ALA A 145 -11.63 -5.55 1.01
N LYS A 146 -11.44 -4.68 2.02
CA LYS A 146 -11.72 -3.24 1.94
C LYS A 146 -10.45 -2.44 2.18
N LYS A 147 -10.20 -1.45 1.32
CA LYS A 147 -9.04 -0.56 1.40
C LYS A 147 -9.50 0.88 1.57
N TYR A 148 -8.80 1.61 2.41
CA TYR A 148 -9.05 3.02 2.69
C TYR A 148 -7.79 3.81 2.42
N PHE A 149 -7.85 4.75 1.45
CA PHE A 149 -6.73 5.60 1.11
C PHE A 149 -7.02 7.02 1.58
N VAL A 150 -6.06 7.65 2.23
CA VAL A 150 -6.16 9.05 2.63
C VAL A 150 -4.80 9.72 2.53
N VAL A 151 -4.78 10.95 2.03
CA VAL A 151 -3.59 11.81 2.09
C VAL A 151 -3.81 12.81 3.22
N HIS A 152 -3.04 12.68 4.30
CA HIS A 152 -3.17 13.51 5.49
C HIS A 152 -1.84 13.73 6.20
N GLY A 153 -1.58 14.99 6.64
CA GLY A 153 -0.37 15.33 7.37
C GLY A 153 0.93 15.05 6.61
N GLY A 154 0.92 15.21 5.28
CA GLY A 154 2.07 14.93 4.43
C GLY A 154 2.35 13.45 4.20
N ASN A 155 1.36 12.57 4.44
CA ASN A 155 1.49 11.14 4.22
C ASN A 155 0.28 10.59 3.46
N LEU A 156 0.53 9.65 2.55
CA LEU A 156 -0.45 8.72 2.06
C LEU A 156 -0.58 7.58 3.08
N LEU A 157 -1.78 7.37 3.60
CA LEU A 157 -2.10 6.25 4.48
C LEU A 157 -3.02 5.29 3.74
N ILE A 158 -2.68 4.00 3.80
CA ILE A 158 -3.46 2.89 3.24
C ILE A 158 -3.85 1.98 4.41
N ALA A 159 -5.14 1.83 4.66
CA ALA A 159 -5.63 1.05 5.79
C ALA A 159 -6.61 -0.04 5.33
N ASN A 160 -6.63 -1.16 6.05
CA ASN A 160 -7.61 -2.23 5.85
C ASN A 160 -8.88 -2.07 6.73
N ASN A 161 -8.91 -1.09 7.63
CA ASN A 161 -10.04 -0.91 8.53
C ASN A 161 -10.38 0.55 8.80
N LYS A 162 -11.64 0.92 8.54
CA LYS A 162 -12.19 2.28 8.70
C LYS A 162 -12.14 2.79 10.13
N GLY A 163 -12.47 1.93 11.08
CA GLY A 163 -12.49 2.29 12.51
C GLY A 163 -11.09 2.58 13.03
N TYR A 164 -10.12 1.75 12.65
CA TYR A 164 -8.73 1.94 13.00
C TYR A 164 -8.15 3.20 12.36
N LEU A 165 -8.42 3.43 11.08
CA LEU A 165 -8.01 4.66 10.39
C LEU A 165 -8.61 5.90 11.08
N ARG A 166 -9.90 5.88 11.45
CA ARG A 166 -10.55 6.98 12.19
C ARG A 166 -9.85 7.24 13.52
N LYS A 167 -9.51 6.19 14.28
CA LYS A 167 -8.75 6.33 15.53
C LYS A 167 -7.40 7.03 15.27
N LEU A 168 -6.65 6.61 14.28
CA LEU A 168 -5.36 7.22 13.93
C LEU A 168 -5.48 8.69 13.53
N LEU A 169 -6.46 9.03 12.69
CA LEU A 169 -6.70 10.40 12.24
C LEU A 169 -7.16 11.33 13.37
N SER A 170 -7.88 10.80 14.36
CA SER A 170 -8.38 11.56 15.52
C SER A 170 -7.37 11.69 16.66
N GLN A 171 -6.34 10.86 16.73
CA GLN A 171 -5.36 10.88 17.81
C GLN A 171 -4.48 12.13 17.75
N LYS A 172 -4.73 13.02 18.71
CA LYS A 172 -3.84 14.16 18.97
C LYS A 172 -2.65 13.66 19.81
N LYS A 173 -1.54 13.29 19.11
CA LYS A 173 -0.19 13.30 19.67
C LYS A 173 0.19 12.27 20.76
N SER A 174 0.10 10.98 20.52
CA SER A 174 1.11 10.12 21.12
C SER A 174 2.06 9.62 20.01
N LYS A 175 3.17 10.29 19.83
CA LYS A 175 4.18 9.83 18.85
C LYS A 175 4.90 8.63 19.44
N LEU A 176 4.98 7.54 18.68
CA LEU A 176 5.82 6.38 19.04
C LEU A 176 7.23 6.85 19.42
N SER A 177 7.75 7.85 18.69
CA SER A 177 9.06 8.47 18.95
C SER A 177 9.22 9.09 20.35
N SER A 178 8.17 9.29 21.12
CA SER A 178 8.21 9.78 22.51
C SER A 178 7.94 8.67 23.54
N ALA A 179 7.67 7.45 23.11
CA ALA A 179 7.47 6.32 24.03
C ALA A 179 8.83 5.86 24.62
N PRO A 180 8.95 5.73 25.95
CA PRO A 180 10.23 5.43 26.59
C PRO A 180 10.86 4.12 26.11
N ASP A 181 10.05 3.08 25.96
CA ASP A 181 10.45 1.76 25.47
C ASP A 181 10.96 1.82 24.02
N TYR A 182 10.30 2.61 23.16
CA TYR A 182 10.77 2.83 21.80
C TYR A 182 12.11 3.59 21.76
N ILE A 183 12.25 4.62 22.58
CA ILE A 183 13.50 5.43 22.66
C ILE A 183 14.65 4.55 23.10
N GLU A 184 14.46 3.69 24.11
CA GLU A 184 15.47 2.77 24.59
C GLU A 184 15.94 1.81 23.50
N VAL A 185 15.02 1.13 22.85
CA VAL A 185 15.31 0.19 21.75
C VAL A 185 15.97 0.92 20.57
N LYS A 186 15.41 2.06 20.16
CA LYS A 186 15.98 2.88 19.09
C LYS A 186 17.42 3.27 19.39
N THR A 187 17.69 3.74 20.61
CA THR A 187 19.03 4.16 21.04
C THR A 187 20.03 3.00 21.05
N ALA A 188 19.58 1.80 21.43
CA ALA A 188 20.40 0.61 21.38
C ALA A 188 20.75 0.21 19.93
N ILE A 189 19.76 0.25 19.03
CA ILE A 189 19.95 -0.06 17.61
C ILE A 189 20.89 0.97 16.96
N ASP A 190 20.66 2.28 17.18
CA ASP A 190 21.46 3.36 16.60
C ASP A 190 22.94 3.30 17.03
N LYS A 191 23.24 2.68 18.18
CA LYS A 191 24.64 2.43 18.62
C LYS A 191 25.30 1.24 17.91
N LEU A 192 24.50 0.32 17.38
CA LEU A 192 24.99 -0.90 16.73
C LEU A 192 25.05 -0.78 15.21
N THR A 193 24.35 0.21 14.64
CA THR A 193 24.18 0.37 13.20
C THR A 193 24.51 1.78 12.76
N ASP A 194 25.15 1.90 11.59
CA ASP A 194 25.22 3.16 10.88
C ASP A 194 23.91 3.38 10.12
N ASP A 195 23.27 4.55 10.27
CA ASP A 195 21.99 4.88 9.63
C ASP A 195 22.01 4.73 8.10
N SER A 196 23.17 4.89 7.48
CA SER A 196 23.34 4.76 6.02
C SER A 196 23.17 3.32 5.51
N THR A 197 23.29 2.32 6.40
CA THR A 197 23.23 0.90 6.04
C THR A 197 21.93 0.21 6.44
N VAL A 198 21.06 0.88 7.22
CA VAL A 198 19.82 0.29 7.70
C VAL A 198 18.69 0.54 6.71
N CYS A 199 18.28 -0.52 6.01
CA CYS A 199 17.13 -0.48 5.09
C CYS A 199 15.80 -0.85 5.74
N TRP A 200 15.83 -1.50 6.94
CA TRP A 200 14.62 -1.99 7.59
C TRP A 200 14.73 -1.95 9.12
N ARG A 201 13.71 -1.40 9.80
CA ARG A 201 13.60 -1.38 11.26
C ARG A 201 12.24 -1.86 11.70
N GLN A 202 12.20 -2.75 12.69
CA GLN A 202 10.95 -3.25 13.27
C GLN A 202 10.94 -3.03 14.78
N PHE A 203 9.84 -2.51 15.30
CA PHE A 203 9.54 -2.40 16.72
C PHE A 203 8.20 -3.08 17.02
N GLY A 204 8.17 -3.96 18.01
CA GLY A 204 6.97 -4.67 18.43
C GLY A 204 6.88 -4.77 19.95
N ARG A 205 5.67 -4.59 20.49
CA ARG A 205 5.36 -4.79 21.92
C ARG A 205 4.78 -6.19 22.11
N MET A 206 5.64 -7.20 22.07
CA MET A 206 5.25 -8.62 22.12
C MET A 206 4.46 -8.98 23.39
N HIS A 207 4.75 -8.35 24.56
CA HIS A 207 4.00 -8.57 25.79
C HIS A 207 2.52 -8.19 25.64
N LEU A 208 2.20 -7.10 24.92
CA LEU A 208 0.82 -6.73 24.65
C LEU A 208 0.13 -7.67 23.67
N ALA A 209 0.88 -8.33 22.79
CA ALA A 209 0.35 -9.34 21.88
C ALA A 209 0.09 -10.69 22.57
N LEU A 210 0.90 -11.04 23.58
CA LEU A 210 0.75 -12.29 24.33
C LEU A 210 -0.32 -12.21 25.44
N GLU A 211 -0.56 -11.04 26.01
CA GLU A 211 -1.65 -10.79 26.97
C GLU A 211 -3.00 -10.61 26.27
N ALA A 212 -2.96 -10.57 25.01
CA ALA A 212 -4.10 -10.48 24.12
C ALA A 212 -4.63 -11.85 23.76
#